data_195edc8c7709cd313010cca7818bc76f
#
_entry.id   195edc8c7709cd313010cca7818bc76f
#
_cell.length_a   1.000
_cell.length_b   1.000
_cell.length_c   1.000
_cell.angle_alpha   90.00
_cell.angle_beta   90.00
_cell.angle_gamma   90.00
#
_symmetry.space_group_name_H-M   'P 1'
#
loop_
_entity.id
_entity.type
_entity.pdbx_description
1 polymer ?
#
loop_
_entity_poly.entity_id
_entity_poly.type
_entity_poly.pdbx_seq_one_letter_code
_entity_poly.pdbx_strand_id
1 'polypeptide(L)'
;NLPYSRRPRWIVTCNFREFFVYDMEQPNGEPKVIKLTDLDKEAYRLEFLIDKTNEHVEREMKVSIEAGEIVGEIYESLLKQYINPDSPESLHAINQLVVRLVFCLYAEDAGIFGHKMMFHDYLVRFNSHDFRRGLIDLFSILDTPIENRDPYLDKALLAFPYVNGGMFAENNI
;
A
#
# COMPACT_ATOMS: atom_id res chain seq x y z
N ASN A 1 8.72 19.01 11.67
CA ASN A 1 8.18 17.79 11.04
C ASN A 1 9.07 17.42 9.86
N LEU A 2 9.92 16.40 10.03
CA LEU A 2 10.73 15.86 8.95
C LEU A 2 9.84 15.02 8.00
N PRO A 3 10.09 15.04 6.69
CA PRO A 3 9.46 14.11 5.74
C PRO A 3 9.70 12.66 6.22
N TYR A 4 8.76 11.77 5.93
CA TYR A 4 8.82 10.37 6.37
C TYR A 4 10.14 9.68 5.98
N SER A 5 10.64 9.96 4.78
CA SER A 5 11.92 9.45 4.25
C SER A 5 13.17 9.95 4.98
N ARG A 6 13.04 10.95 5.87
CA ARG A 6 14.16 11.50 6.65
C ARG A 6 14.02 11.26 8.15
N ARG A 7 13.03 10.51 8.57
CA ARG A 7 12.86 10.15 9.98
C ARG A 7 13.84 9.04 10.33
N PRO A 8 14.56 9.15 11.46
CA PRO A 8 15.43 8.08 11.89
C PRO A 8 14.60 6.85 12.27
N ARG A 9 15.05 5.66 11.90
CA ARG A 9 14.43 4.40 12.35
C ARG A 9 14.60 4.20 13.85
N TRP A 10 15.80 4.53 14.36
CA TRP A 10 16.14 4.32 15.75
C TRP A 10 16.24 5.64 16.50
N ILE A 11 15.63 5.71 17.67
CA ILE A 11 15.80 6.80 18.62
C ILE A 11 16.36 6.21 19.90
N VAL A 12 17.47 6.75 20.37
CA VAL A 12 18.10 6.36 21.63
C VAL A 12 18.06 7.54 22.57
N THR A 13 17.53 7.32 23.77
CA THR A 13 17.61 8.29 24.87
C THR A 13 18.37 7.68 26.04
N CYS A 14 19.06 8.49 26.82
CA CYS A 14 19.84 8.04 27.97
C CYS A 14 19.59 8.97 29.16
N ASN A 15 19.39 8.38 30.34
CA ASN A 15 19.30 9.10 31.62
C ASN A 15 20.54 8.88 32.49
N PHE A 16 21.68 8.46 31.90
CA PHE A 16 22.97 8.10 32.55
C PHE A 16 22.90 6.87 33.48
N ARG A 17 21.76 6.18 33.54
CA ARG A 17 21.59 4.90 34.20
C ARG A 17 21.09 3.82 33.24
N GLU A 18 20.27 4.23 32.28
CA GLU A 18 19.61 3.36 31.32
C GLU A 18 19.54 4.02 29.95
N PHE A 19 19.64 3.20 28.92
CA PHE A 19 19.38 3.56 27.54
C PHE A 19 18.00 3.03 27.16
N PHE A 20 17.20 3.86 26.51
CA PHE A 20 15.90 3.50 25.94
C PHE A 20 16.05 3.53 24.42
N VAL A 21 15.88 2.39 23.78
CA VAL A 21 15.99 2.23 22.34
C VAL A 21 14.59 2.05 21.76
N TYR A 22 14.16 3.01 20.96
CA TYR A 22 12.87 3.01 20.30
C TYR A 22 13.03 2.62 18.82
N ASP A 23 12.26 1.65 18.36
CA ASP A 23 12.14 1.32 16.94
C ASP A 23 10.94 2.09 16.35
N MET A 24 11.22 3.06 15.49
CA MET A 24 10.17 3.89 14.87
C MET A 24 9.38 3.18 13.77
N GLU A 25 9.78 1.95 13.39
CA GLU A 25 8.94 1.06 12.58
C GLU A 25 7.82 0.43 13.42
N GLN A 26 7.99 0.41 14.76
CA GLN A 26 6.99 -0.03 15.71
C GLN A 26 6.69 1.08 16.73
N PRO A 27 6.07 2.20 16.30
CA PRO A 27 5.94 3.41 17.13
C PRO A 27 5.11 3.20 18.39
N ASN A 28 4.28 2.16 18.45
CA ASN A 28 3.49 1.78 19.61
C ASN A 28 4.15 0.66 20.45
N GLY A 29 5.35 0.22 20.05
CA GLY A 29 6.11 -0.78 20.80
C GLY A 29 6.77 -0.18 22.04
N GLU A 30 6.92 -0.99 23.10
CA GLU A 30 7.70 -0.58 24.27
C GLU A 30 9.18 -0.43 23.90
N PRO A 31 9.89 0.60 24.44
CA PRO A 31 11.30 0.75 24.21
C PRO A 31 12.10 -0.41 24.82
N LYS A 32 13.15 -0.83 24.14
CA LYS A 32 14.12 -1.77 24.74
C LYS A 32 14.98 -1.00 25.71
N VAL A 33 15.00 -1.44 26.98
CA VAL A 33 15.79 -0.79 28.05
C VAL A 33 17.09 -1.57 28.26
N ILE A 34 18.23 -0.84 28.26
CA ILE A 34 19.55 -1.39 28.54
C ILE A 34 20.11 -0.62 29.74
N LYS A 35 20.41 -1.33 30.83
CA LYS A 35 21.04 -0.71 31.99
C LYS A 35 22.52 -0.43 31.71
N LEU A 36 23.02 0.69 32.18
CA LEU A 36 24.44 1.05 32.02
C LEU A 36 25.38 -0.02 32.60
N THR A 37 24.96 -0.69 33.68
CA THR A 37 25.69 -1.79 34.32
C THR A 37 25.78 -3.06 33.46
N ASP A 38 24.86 -3.23 32.55
CA ASP A 38 24.74 -4.44 31.71
C ASP A 38 25.12 -4.14 30.25
N LEU A 39 25.66 -2.94 29.98
CA LEU A 39 26.01 -2.48 28.63
C LEU A 39 27.04 -3.39 27.95
N ASP A 40 27.97 -3.95 28.70
CA ASP A 40 28.98 -4.88 28.20
C ASP A 40 28.36 -6.17 27.64
N LYS A 41 27.24 -6.62 28.22
CA LYS A 41 26.53 -7.85 27.84
C LYS A 41 25.46 -7.58 26.77
N GLU A 42 24.88 -6.40 26.79
CA GLU A 42 23.75 -6.02 25.95
C GLU A 42 24.13 -5.05 24.82
N ALA A 43 25.42 -4.78 24.60
CA ALA A 43 25.91 -3.90 23.54
C ALA A 43 25.42 -4.28 22.14
N TYR A 44 25.15 -5.56 21.88
CA TYR A 44 24.61 -6.05 20.61
C TYR A 44 23.26 -5.40 20.25
N ARG A 45 22.50 -4.89 21.22
CA ARG A 45 21.26 -4.16 20.97
C ARG A 45 21.47 -2.75 20.40
N LEU A 46 22.72 -2.29 20.38
CA LEU A 46 23.16 -1.01 19.85
C LEU A 46 23.99 -1.18 18.56
N GLU A 47 24.05 -2.39 17.98
CA GLU A 47 24.83 -2.67 16.75
C GLU A 47 24.42 -1.77 15.58
N PHE A 48 23.15 -1.35 15.51
CA PHE A 48 22.69 -0.39 14.51
C PHE A 48 23.44 0.96 14.53
N LEU A 49 24.13 1.31 15.61
CA LEU A 49 25.00 2.50 15.66
C LEU A 49 26.33 2.29 14.92
N ILE A 50 26.75 1.05 14.75
CA ILE A 50 28.01 0.66 14.14
C ILE A 50 27.78 0.22 12.69
N ASP A 51 26.61 -0.32 12.43
CA ASP A 51 26.22 -0.81 11.11
C ASP A 51 26.03 0.38 10.16
N LYS A 52 26.99 0.52 9.25
CA LYS A 52 26.99 1.55 8.20
C LYS A 52 26.23 1.11 6.95
N THR A 53 25.68 -0.10 6.94
CA THR A 53 24.93 -0.58 5.81
C THR A 53 23.57 0.09 5.78
N ASN A 54 23.31 0.81 4.69
CA ASN A 54 21.99 1.34 4.35
C ASN A 54 21.05 0.21 3.86
N GLU A 55 21.20 -1.01 4.36
CA GLU A 55 20.45 -2.18 3.90
C GLU A 55 18.93 -1.95 3.91
N HIS A 56 18.46 -1.17 4.89
CA HIS A 56 17.04 -0.83 4.94
C HIS A 56 16.65 0.10 3.79
N VAL A 57 17.45 1.15 3.57
CA VAL A 57 17.20 2.12 2.49
C VAL A 57 17.36 1.45 1.13
N GLU A 58 18.36 0.59 0.97
CA GLU A 58 18.57 -0.18 -0.26
C GLU A 58 17.42 -1.17 -0.50
N ARG A 59 16.91 -1.81 0.56
CA ARG A 59 15.76 -2.71 0.47
C ARG A 59 14.48 -1.96 0.11
N GLU A 60 14.20 -0.83 0.76
CA GLU A 60 13.04 0.02 0.43
C GLU A 60 13.14 0.56 -1.01
N MET A 61 14.32 0.98 -1.42
CA MET A 61 14.56 1.44 -2.78
C MET A 61 14.35 0.32 -3.79
N LYS A 62 14.85 -0.89 -3.51
CA LYS A 62 14.65 -2.06 -4.35
C LYS A 62 13.18 -2.42 -4.49
N VAL A 63 12.43 -2.48 -3.38
CA VAL A 63 10.97 -2.73 -3.40
C VAL A 63 10.24 -1.66 -4.21
N SER A 64 10.62 -0.39 -4.09
CA SER A 64 10.02 0.71 -4.85
C SER A 64 10.28 0.58 -6.36
N ILE A 65 11.48 0.14 -6.75
CA ILE A 65 11.84 -0.11 -8.15
C ILE A 65 11.02 -1.29 -8.70
N GLU A 66 11.01 -2.42 -7.98
CA GLU A 66 10.24 -3.62 -8.37
C GLU A 66 8.74 -3.32 -8.50
N ALA A 67 8.17 -2.54 -7.58
CA ALA A 67 6.78 -2.09 -7.67
C ALA A 67 6.56 -1.20 -8.90
N GLY A 68 7.49 -0.30 -9.22
CA GLY A 68 7.45 0.54 -10.41
C GLY A 68 7.50 -0.27 -11.70
N GLU A 69 8.33 -1.31 -11.77
CA GLU A 69 8.42 -2.23 -12.91
C GLU A 69 7.09 -2.95 -13.14
N ILE A 70 6.45 -3.50 -12.08
CA ILE A 70 5.15 -4.17 -12.17
C ILE A 70 4.07 -3.21 -12.68
N VAL A 71 4.03 -1.98 -12.16
CA VAL A 71 3.10 -0.95 -12.62
C VAL A 71 3.33 -0.62 -14.10
N GLY A 72 4.60 -0.54 -14.54
CA GLY A 72 4.98 -0.36 -15.93
C GLY A 72 4.48 -1.48 -16.83
N GLU A 73 4.64 -2.75 -16.42
CA GLU A 73 4.15 -3.92 -17.16
C GLU A 73 2.61 -3.92 -17.29
N ILE A 74 1.90 -3.56 -16.23
CA ILE A 74 0.44 -3.40 -16.26
C ILE A 74 0.05 -2.32 -17.28
N TYR A 75 0.71 -1.16 -17.22
CA TYR A 75 0.46 -0.04 -18.12
C TYR A 75 0.68 -0.42 -19.59
N GLU A 76 1.81 -1.04 -19.92
CA GLU A 76 2.12 -1.50 -21.27
C GLU A 76 1.13 -2.58 -21.77
N SER A 77 0.67 -3.44 -20.88
CA SER A 77 -0.31 -4.47 -21.20
C SER A 77 -1.68 -3.86 -21.50
N LEU A 78 -2.07 -2.84 -20.76
CA LEU A 78 -3.31 -2.09 -21.00
C LEU A 78 -3.26 -1.31 -22.31
N LEU A 79 -2.13 -0.66 -22.63
CA LEU A 79 -1.95 0.05 -23.91
C LEU A 79 -2.27 -0.84 -25.11
N LYS A 80 -1.89 -2.11 -25.06
CA LYS A 80 -2.14 -3.08 -26.14
C LYS A 80 -3.62 -3.45 -26.31
N GLN A 81 -4.46 -3.17 -25.34
CA GLN A 81 -5.90 -3.49 -25.35
C GLN A 81 -6.76 -2.33 -25.90
N TYR A 82 -6.20 -1.12 -25.96
CA TYR A 82 -6.93 0.05 -26.43
C TYR A 82 -6.80 0.21 -27.94
N ILE A 83 -7.90 0.58 -28.61
CA ILE A 83 -7.95 0.75 -30.07
C ILE A 83 -7.06 1.90 -30.53
N ASN A 84 -7.03 3.00 -29.78
CA ASN A 84 -6.21 4.19 -30.06
C ASN A 84 -5.37 4.53 -28.83
N PRO A 85 -4.31 3.76 -28.53
CA PRO A 85 -3.57 3.90 -27.27
C PRO A 85 -2.91 5.27 -27.09
N ASP A 86 -2.54 5.93 -28.20
CA ASP A 86 -1.85 7.23 -28.18
C ASP A 86 -2.81 8.44 -28.10
N SER A 87 -4.12 8.21 -28.08
CA SER A 87 -5.06 9.32 -27.93
C SER A 87 -5.03 9.86 -26.49
N PRO A 88 -5.20 11.19 -26.30
CA PRO A 88 -5.24 11.79 -24.95
C PRO A 88 -6.30 11.15 -24.05
N GLU A 89 -7.43 10.76 -24.62
CA GLU A 89 -8.54 10.13 -23.90
C GLU A 89 -8.15 8.73 -23.42
N SER A 90 -7.51 7.92 -24.29
CA SER A 90 -7.04 6.58 -23.93
C SER A 90 -5.93 6.65 -22.87
N LEU A 91 -4.97 7.53 -23.03
CA LEU A 91 -3.89 7.74 -22.07
C LEU A 91 -4.44 8.17 -20.70
N HIS A 92 -5.43 9.06 -20.69
CA HIS A 92 -6.09 9.47 -19.44
C HIS A 92 -6.82 8.29 -18.77
N ALA A 93 -7.60 7.52 -19.55
CA ALA A 93 -8.32 6.36 -19.03
C ALA A 93 -7.37 5.28 -18.48
N ILE A 94 -6.27 4.97 -19.19
CA ILE A 94 -5.26 4.01 -18.75
C ILE A 94 -4.59 4.48 -17.46
N ASN A 95 -4.15 5.74 -17.38
CA ASN A 95 -3.54 6.30 -16.19
C ASN A 95 -4.49 6.22 -14.99
N GLN A 96 -5.75 6.57 -15.19
CA GLN A 96 -6.77 6.51 -14.15
C GLN A 96 -7.00 5.06 -13.69
N LEU A 97 -7.09 4.11 -14.62
CA LEU A 97 -7.23 2.69 -14.29
C LEU A 97 -6.04 2.16 -13.49
N VAL A 98 -4.80 2.46 -13.93
CA VAL A 98 -3.58 2.04 -13.22
C VAL A 98 -3.55 2.60 -11.80
N VAL A 99 -3.86 3.89 -11.60
CA VAL A 99 -3.91 4.50 -10.26
C VAL A 99 -4.94 3.82 -9.37
N ARG A 100 -6.12 3.48 -9.91
CA ARG A 100 -7.17 2.77 -9.17
C ARG A 100 -6.75 1.36 -8.78
N LEU A 101 -6.10 0.62 -9.68
CA LEU A 101 -5.60 -0.72 -9.40
C LEU A 101 -4.51 -0.69 -8.30
N VAL A 102 -3.55 0.23 -8.41
CA VAL A 102 -2.50 0.42 -7.39
C VAL A 102 -3.11 0.79 -6.04
N PHE A 103 -4.11 1.67 -6.03
CA PHE A 103 -4.84 2.00 -4.81
C PHE A 103 -5.53 0.77 -4.21
N CYS A 104 -6.22 -0.05 -5.02
CA CYS A 104 -6.90 -1.25 -4.53
C CYS A 104 -5.93 -2.26 -3.93
N LEU A 105 -4.76 -2.48 -4.56
CA LEU A 105 -3.70 -3.33 -4.03
C LEU A 105 -3.17 -2.79 -2.69
N TYR A 106 -2.88 -1.49 -2.63
CA TYR A 106 -2.45 -0.85 -1.39
C TYR A 106 -3.51 -0.94 -0.27
N ALA A 107 -4.78 -0.69 -0.62
CA ALA A 107 -5.88 -0.73 0.33
C ALA A 107 -6.11 -2.14 0.91
N GLU A 108 -5.87 -3.17 0.10
CA GLU A 108 -5.89 -4.57 0.53
C GLU A 108 -4.76 -4.84 1.53
N ASP A 109 -3.51 -4.50 1.18
CA ASP A 109 -2.35 -4.71 2.04
C ASP A 109 -2.41 -3.91 3.35
N ALA A 110 -2.93 -2.69 3.28
CA ALA A 110 -3.13 -1.84 4.45
C ALA A 110 -4.33 -2.25 5.32
N GLY A 111 -5.12 -3.26 4.90
CA GLY A 111 -6.30 -3.75 5.61
C GLY A 111 -7.51 -2.79 5.55
N ILE A 112 -7.50 -1.82 4.64
CA ILE A 112 -8.61 -0.84 4.45
C ILE A 112 -9.88 -1.56 3.98
N PHE A 113 -9.74 -2.62 3.18
CA PHE A 113 -10.87 -3.41 2.68
C PHE A 113 -11.43 -4.42 3.70
N GLY A 114 -10.88 -4.48 4.92
CA GLY A 114 -11.40 -5.28 6.01
C GLY A 114 -10.67 -6.60 6.24
N HIS A 115 -10.48 -7.43 5.22
CA HIS A 115 -9.68 -8.67 5.34
C HIS A 115 -8.63 -8.79 4.22
N LYS A 116 -7.59 -9.56 4.52
CA LYS A 116 -6.51 -9.82 3.55
C LYS A 116 -7.05 -10.52 2.31
N MET A 117 -6.47 -10.24 1.16
CA MET A 117 -6.78 -10.84 -0.15
C MET A 117 -8.21 -10.58 -0.64
N MET A 118 -8.91 -9.59 -0.10
CA MET A 118 -10.31 -9.31 -0.46
C MET A 118 -10.46 -8.88 -1.92
N PHE A 119 -9.56 -8.01 -2.39
CA PHE A 119 -9.53 -7.54 -3.77
C PHE A 119 -9.11 -8.66 -4.73
N HIS A 120 -8.04 -9.38 -4.38
CA HIS A 120 -7.59 -10.55 -5.12
C HIS A 120 -8.70 -11.60 -5.24
N ASP A 121 -9.32 -12.00 -4.13
CA ASP A 121 -10.37 -13.03 -4.10
C ASP A 121 -11.61 -12.61 -4.90
N TYR A 122 -11.89 -11.31 -4.96
CA TYR A 122 -12.92 -10.78 -5.82
C TYR A 122 -12.54 -10.93 -7.30
N LEU A 123 -11.32 -10.56 -7.70
CA LEU A 123 -10.89 -10.57 -9.10
C LEU A 123 -10.75 -11.97 -9.68
N VAL A 124 -10.27 -12.95 -8.93
CA VAL A 124 -10.09 -14.34 -9.41
C VAL A 124 -11.40 -15.05 -9.74
N ARG A 125 -12.54 -14.47 -9.38
CA ARG A 125 -13.87 -14.99 -9.72
C ARG A 125 -14.25 -14.76 -11.18
N PHE A 126 -13.57 -13.83 -11.86
CA PHE A 126 -13.89 -13.45 -13.23
C PHE A 126 -12.94 -14.12 -14.23
N ASN A 127 -13.52 -14.53 -15.34
CA ASN A 127 -12.73 -14.88 -16.52
C ASN A 127 -12.30 -13.61 -17.27
N SER A 128 -11.44 -13.75 -18.28
CA SER A 128 -10.91 -12.60 -19.03
C SER A 128 -11.99 -11.74 -19.71
N HIS A 129 -13.13 -12.29 -20.09
CA HIS A 129 -14.20 -11.55 -20.75
C HIS A 129 -15.01 -10.69 -19.77
N ASP A 130 -15.18 -11.17 -18.54
CA ASP A 130 -15.99 -10.50 -17.52
C ASP A 130 -15.17 -9.60 -16.61
N PHE A 131 -13.82 -9.66 -16.71
CA PHE A 131 -12.91 -8.96 -15.81
C PHE A 131 -13.13 -7.43 -15.80
N ARG A 132 -13.28 -6.84 -17.00
CA ARG A 132 -13.56 -5.39 -17.13
C ARG A 132 -14.87 -5.02 -16.43
N ARG A 133 -15.91 -5.83 -16.57
CA ARG A 133 -17.19 -5.59 -15.92
C ARG A 133 -17.06 -5.69 -14.41
N GLY A 134 -16.34 -6.70 -13.91
CA GLY A 134 -16.06 -6.85 -12.49
C GLY A 134 -15.38 -5.62 -11.89
N LEU A 135 -14.42 -5.02 -12.60
CA LEU A 135 -13.77 -3.78 -12.17
C LEU A 135 -14.72 -2.58 -12.17
N ILE A 136 -15.58 -2.43 -13.19
CA ILE A 136 -16.58 -1.36 -13.24
C ILE A 136 -17.54 -1.47 -12.05
N ASP A 137 -18.05 -2.66 -11.78
CA ASP A 137 -18.97 -2.92 -10.69
C ASP A 137 -18.28 -2.62 -9.32
N LEU A 138 -17.01 -3.03 -9.15
CA LEU A 138 -16.24 -2.72 -7.95
C LEU A 138 -16.03 -1.22 -7.76
N PHE A 139 -15.58 -0.52 -8.81
CA PHE A 139 -15.33 0.92 -8.72
C PHE A 139 -16.61 1.70 -8.43
N SER A 140 -17.74 1.27 -9.00
CA SER A 140 -19.04 1.85 -8.67
C SER A 140 -19.39 1.68 -7.19
N ILE A 141 -19.11 0.53 -6.60
CA ILE A 141 -19.33 0.26 -5.18
C ILE A 141 -18.41 1.09 -4.31
N LEU A 142 -17.13 1.21 -4.67
CA LEU A 142 -16.17 2.02 -3.93
C LEU A 142 -16.54 3.51 -3.92
N ASP A 143 -17.22 3.99 -4.97
CA ASP A 143 -17.72 5.37 -5.07
C ASP A 143 -19.11 5.59 -4.46
N THR A 144 -19.82 4.52 -4.10
CA THR A 144 -21.19 4.62 -3.59
C THR A 144 -21.23 4.46 -2.07
N PRO A 145 -21.71 5.49 -1.32
CA PRO A 145 -21.96 5.39 0.11
C PRO A 145 -22.82 4.16 0.45
N ILE A 146 -22.55 3.53 1.60
CA ILE A 146 -23.15 2.25 1.98
C ILE A 146 -24.68 2.33 2.01
N GLU A 147 -25.23 3.45 2.47
CA GLU A 147 -26.68 3.73 2.56
C GLU A 147 -27.38 3.85 1.20
N ASN A 148 -26.62 4.10 0.13
CA ASN A 148 -27.14 4.32 -1.23
C ASN A 148 -26.96 3.09 -2.13
N ARG A 149 -26.42 1.98 -1.61
CA ARG A 149 -26.16 0.75 -2.37
C ARG A 149 -27.41 -0.07 -2.55
N ASP A 150 -27.53 -0.67 -3.74
CA ASP A 150 -28.57 -1.67 -3.99
C ASP A 150 -28.33 -2.92 -3.12
N PRO A 151 -29.27 -3.29 -2.21
CA PRO A 151 -29.12 -4.43 -1.31
C PRO A 151 -29.15 -5.79 -2.03
N TYR A 152 -29.52 -5.83 -3.30
CA TYR A 152 -29.56 -7.06 -4.11
C TYR A 152 -28.29 -7.35 -4.87
N LEU A 153 -27.26 -6.51 -4.75
CA LEU A 153 -25.94 -6.77 -5.32
C LEU A 153 -25.23 -7.96 -4.67
N ASP A 154 -24.21 -8.46 -5.34
CA ASP A 154 -23.38 -9.55 -4.82
C ASP A 154 -22.82 -9.16 -3.43
N LYS A 155 -22.95 -10.07 -2.48
CA LYS A 155 -22.47 -9.87 -1.11
C LYS A 155 -20.97 -9.58 -1.03
N ALA A 156 -20.19 -10.14 -1.95
CA ALA A 156 -18.76 -9.86 -2.01
C ALA A 156 -18.48 -8.41 -2.41
N LEU A 157 -19.29 -7.83 -3.30
CA LEU A 157 -19.22 -6.40 -3.64
C LEU A 157 -19.66 -5.52 -2.47
N LEU A 158 -20.79 -5.86 -1.84
CA LEU A 158 -21.34 -5.09 -0.72
C LEU A 158 -20.41 -5.03 0.50
N ALA A 159 -19.49 -5.98 0.61
CA ALA A 159 -18.51 -6.02 1.70
C ALA A 159 -17.39 -4.97 1.57
N PHE A 160 -17.14 -4.44 0.36
CA PHE A 160 -16.13 -3.38 0.19
C PHE A 160 -16.55 -2.07 0.86
N PRO A 161 -15.60 -1.32 1.45
CA PRO A 161 -15.89 -0.04 2.05
C PRO A 161 -16.23 1.04 1.00
N TYR A 162 -16.78 2.16 1.43
CA TYR A 162 -16.87 3.37 0.62
C TYR A 162 -15.55 4.13 0.67
N VAL A 163 -15.06 4.56 -0.49
CA VAL A 163 -13.83 5.36 -0.63
C VAL A 163 -14.20 6.76 -1.05
N ASN A 164 -14.19 7.67 -0.09
CA ASN A 164 -14.46 9.09 -0.36
C ASN A 164 -13.30 9.76 -1.11
N GLY A 165 -13.58 10.67 -2.02
CA GLY A 165 -12.56 11.50 -2.71
C GLY A 165 -12.65 11.53 -4.23
N GLY A 166 -13.68 10.91 -4.84
CA GLY A 166 -13.95 10.99 -6.28
C GLY A 166 -12.97 10.21 -7.16
N MET A 167 -12.06 9.42 -6.58
CA MET A 167 -11.12 8.59 -7.34
C MET A 167 -11.85 7.59 -8.27
N PHE A 168 -13.01 7.12 -7.86
CA PHE A 168 -13.80 6.11 -8.55
C PHE A 168 -15.04 6.68 -9.27
N ALA A 169 -15.25 8.00 -9.24
CA ALA A 169 -16.46 8.66 -9.77
C ALA A 169 -16.64 8.50 -11.30
N GLU A 170 -15.56 8.38 -12.07
CA GLU A 170 -15.63 8.22 -13.51
C GLU A 170 -15.49 6.74 -13.90
N ASN A 171 -16.37 6.25 -14.79
CA ASN A 171 -16.39 4.84 -15.23
C ASN A 171 -15.66 4.62 -16.57
N ASN A 172 -14.66 5.43 -16.88
CA ASN A 172 -13.88 5.34 -18.13
C ASN A 172 -12.78 4.29 -18.00
N ILE A 173 -13.08 3.03 -18.25
CA ILE A 173 -12.12 1.92 -18.38
C ILE A 173 -12.38 1.13 -19.66
#